data_17bbfdebf09926afc4eae3de454c9f93
#
_entry.id   17bbfdebf09926afc4eae3de454c9f93
#
_cell.length_a   1.000
_cell.length_b   1.000
_cell.length_c   1.000
_cell.angle_alpha   90.00
_cell.angle_beta   90.00
_cell.angle_gamma   90.00
#
_symmetry.space_group_name_H-M   'P 1'
#
loop_
_entity.id
_entity.type
_entity.pdbx_description
1 polymer ?
#
loop_
_entity_poly.entity_id
_entity_poly.type
_entity_poly.pdbx_seq_one_letter_code
_entity_poly.pdbx_strand_id
1 'polypeptide(L)'
;SYMDRDKESIGGLKSPLAPTRQLFHVTLVMDLLAILLSLFISIYFTFGTILYILASRAYSARGIRLKKYPVLGYLTVIIFQGALIFFMVYHGAAAGLGLQAPLPGMISASLLIGGFYPLTQIYQHAADARDGVITLSAVLGYRGTFIFSGIVYGIAFAVLALFFQISMEIKELWVFATFMVPVIVYFRYCAGKVWRNPARADFGHTMRMNLISS
;
A
#
# COMPACT_ATOMS: atom_id res chain seq x y z
N SER A 1 -5.07 14.25 -2.96
CA SER A 1 -4.78 15.02 -1.73
C SER A 1 -4.60 16.50 -2.05
N TYR A 2 -4.72 17.39 -1.02
CA TYR A 2 -4.49 18.84 -1.20
C TYR A 2 -3.07 19.14 -1.71
N MET A 3 -2.10 18.37 -1.27
CA MET A 3 -0.70 18.54 -1.66
C MET A 3 -0.42 18.02 -3.07
N ASP A 4 -1.02 16.92 -3.47
CA ASP A 4 -0.83 16.32 -4.80
C ASP A 4 -1.57 17.05 -5.91
N ARG A 5 -2.76 17.60 -5.61
CA ARG A 5 -3.64 18.28 -6.58
C ARG A 5 -3.97 17.43 -7.81
N ASP A 6 -4.14 16.13 -7.59
CA ASP A 6 -4.49 15.21 -8.67
C ASP A 6 -5.86 15.61 -9.27
N LYS A 7 -5.92 15.66 -10.59
CA LYS A 7 -7.12 16.02 -11.37
C LYS A 7 -7.75 14.81 -12.05
N GLU A 8 -7.04 13.70 -12.11
CA GLU A 8 -7.47 12.47 -12.79
C GLU A 8 -7.80 11.38 -11.78
N SER A 9 -8.26 10.23 -12.27
CA SER A 9 -8.68 9.11 -11.43
C SER A 9 -7.61 8.72 -10.39
N ILE A 10 -7.98 8.71 -9.12
CA ILE A 10 -7.08 8.42 -8.00
C ILE A 10 -7.84 7.73 -6.87
N GLY A 11 -7.20 6.76 -6.22
CA GLY A 11 -7.63 6.21 -4.94
C GLY A 11 -9.10 5.77 -4.84
N GLY A 12 -9.66 5.18 -5.90
CA GLY A 12 -11.06 4.76 -5.96
C GLY A 12 -12.02 5.81 -6.53
N LEU A 13 -11.58 7.04 -6.74
CA LEU A 13 -12.37 8.11 -7.35
C LEU A 13 -12.04 8.26 -8.83
N LYS A 14 -13.04 8.07 -9.71
CA LYS A 14 -12.87 8.23 -11.16
C LYS A 14 -12.68 9.71 -11.54
N SER A 15 -13.37 10.60 -10.84
CA SER A 15 -13.32 12.05 -11.08
C SER A 15 -13.23 12.76 -9.73
N PRO A 16 -12.02 12.95 -9.17
CA PRO A 16 -11.86 13.62 -7.88
C PRO A 16 -12.21 15.10 -7.99
N LEU A 17 -12.83 15.61 -6.94
CA LEU A 17 -13.08 17.05 -6.80
C LEU A 17 -11.78 17.81 -6.58
N ALA A 18 -11.74 19.06 -7.05
CA ALA A 18 -10.59 19.93 -6.83
C ALA A 18 -10.33 20.10 -5.32
N PRO A 19 -9.09 19.90 -4.85
CA PRO A 19 -8.78 20.00 -3.43
C PRO A 19 -8.88 21.45 -2.95
N THR A 20 -9.65 21.67 -1.88
CA THR A 20 -9.86 22.98 -1.25
C THR A 20 -8.91 23.21 -0.08
N ARG A 21 -8.75 24.47 0.36
CA ARG A 21 -8.01 24.80 1.59
C ARG A 21 -8.67 24.18 2.82
N GLN A 22 -9.99 24.04 2.82
CA GLN A 22 -10.74 23.38 3.90
C GLN A 22 -10.30 21.92 4.06
N LEU A 23 -10.09 21.18 2.97
CA LEU A 23 -9.57 19.82 3.00
C LEU A 23 -8.20 19.77 3.71
N PHE A 24 -7.33 20.74 3.47
CA PHE A 24 -6.05 20.81 4.16
C PHE A 24 -6.19 21.01 5.68
N HIS A 25 -7.08 21.91 6.11
CA HIS A 25 -7.35 22.10 7.54
C HIS A 25 -7.96 20.86 8.19
N VAL A 26 -8.89 20.20 7.50
CA VAL A 26 -9.46 18.93 7.98
C VAL A 26 -8.37 17.86 8.16
N THR A 27 -7.43 17.72 7.21
CA THR A 27 -6.33 16.76 7.37
C THR A 27 -5.42 17.09 8.55
N LEU A 28 -5.15 18.37 8.83
CA LEU A 28 -4.39 18.78 10.02
C LEU A 28 -5.12 18.44 11.33
N VAL A 29 -6.42 18.71 11.38
CA VAL A 29 -7.23 18.36 12.57
C VAL A 29 -7.25 16.84 12.77
N MET A 30 -7.42 16.05 11.70
CA MET A 30 -7.40 14.59 11.78
C MET A 30 -6.04 14.04 12.19
N ASP A 31 -4.93 14.62 11.70
CA ASP A 31 -3.58 14.25 12.13
C ASP A 31 -3.39 14.52 13.64
N LEU A 32 -3.82 15.70 14.11
CA LEU A 32 -3.75 16.05 15.54
C LEU A 32 -4.58 15.10 16.39
N LEU A 33 -5.82 14.83 15.98
CA LEU A 33 -6.70 13.88 16.67
C LEU A 33 -6.07 12.47 16.71
N ALA A 34 -5.50 12.00 15.60
CA ALA A 34 -4.83 10.71 15.54
C ALA A 34 -3.66 10.64 16.54
N ILE A 35 -2.83 11.70 16.61
CA ILE A 35 -1.73 11.79 17.58
C ILE A 35 -2.27 11.79 19.02
N LEU A 36 -3.29 12.58 19.33
CA LEU A 36 -3.87 12.65 20.68
C LEU A 36 -4.49 11.31 21.10
N LEU A 37 -5.26 10.67 20.19
CA LEU A 37 -5.87 9.37 20.48
C LEU A 37 -4.81 8.26 20.62
N SER A 38 -3.72 8.32 19.87
CA SER A 38 -2.64 7.33 19.96
C SER A 38 -1.93 7.34 21.31
N LEU A 39 -1.92 8.46 22.04
CA LEU A 39 -1.38 8.56 23.40
C LEU A 39 -2.13 7.67 24.41
N PHE A 40 -3.42 7.41 24.19
CA PHE A 40 -4.20 6.49 25.04
C PHE A 40 -3.82 5.02 24.83
N ILE A 41 -3.11 4.68 23.75
CA ILE A 41 -2.61 3.33 23.49
C ILE A 41 -1.21 3.19 24.12
N SER A 42 -0.22 3.91 23.61
CA SER A 42 1.14 3.97 24.16
C SER A 42 1.98 5.06 23.49
N ILE A 43 3.08 5.44 24.13
CA ILE A 43 4.05 6.38 23.55
C ILE A 43 4.70 5.83 22.27
N TYR A 44 4.91 4.51 22.16
CA TYR A 44 5.47 3.88 20.97
C TYR A 44 4.49 3.89 19.80
N PHE A 45 3.20 3.68 20.08
CA PHE A 45 2.15 3.79 19.07
C PHE A 45 2.05 5.25 18.57
N THR A 46 2.15 6.22 19.48
CA THR A 46 2.16 7.65 19.13
C THR A 46 3.34 8.01 18.25
N PHE A 47 4.53 7.51 18.59
CA PHE A 47 5.71 7.73 17.76
C PHE A 47 5.55 7.12 16.36
N GLY A 48 5.01 5.91 16.26
CA GLY A 48 4.66 5.28 14.98
C GLY A 48 3.66 6.11 14.17
N THR A 49 2.63 6.66 14.82
CA THR A 49 1.63 7.54 14.18
C THR A 49 2.29 8.81 13.63
N ILE A 50 3.16 9.46 14.39
CA ILE A 50 3.90 10.65 13.95
C ILE A 50 4.79 10.31 12.74
N LEU A 51 5.55 9.20 12.81
CA LEU A 51 6.39 8.74 11.70
C LEU A 51 5.57 8.49 10.42
N TYR A 52 4.41 7.84 10.56
CA TYR A 52 3.51 7.60 9.44
C TYR A 52 3.02 8.90 8.79
N ILE A 53 2.58 9.87 9.62
CA ILE A 53 2.13 11.19 9.14
C ILE A 53 3.26 11.92 8.42
N LEU A 54 4.47 11.94 8.99
CA LEU A 54 5.63 12.58 8.39
C LEU A 54 6.02 11.93 7.05
N ALA A 55 6.05 10.60 6.99
CA ALA A 55 6.33 9.86 5.76
C ALA A 55 5.27 10.12 4.68
N SER A 56 3.99 10.11 5.04
CA SER A 56 2.88 10.43 4.13
C SER A 56 2.98 11.85 3.58
N ARG A 57 3.36 12.81 4.43
CA ARG A 57 3.59 14.19 3.99
C ARG A 57 4.81 14.32 3.10
N ALA A 58 5.93 13.69 3.44
CA ALA A 58 7.14 13.68 2.61
C ALA A 58 6.90 13.01 1.25
N TYR A 59 6.04 11.98 1.23
CA TYR A 59 5.63 11.30 0.00
C TYR A 59 4.91 12.22 -0.97
N SER A 60 3.98 13.06 -0.47
CA SER A 60 3.09 13.89 -1.29
C SER A 60 3.51 15.37 -1.39
N ALA A 61 4.23 15.92 -0.41
CA ALA A 61 4.57 17.35 -0.36
C ALA A 61 5.46 17.77 -1.54
N ARG A 62 5.03 18.76 -2.31
CA ARG A 62 5.70 19.19 -3.55
C ARG A 62 7.18 19.56 -3.39
N GLY A 63 7.62 20.01 -2.21
CA GLY A 63 9.02 20.34 -1.92
C GLY A 63 9.93 19.12 -1.81
N ILE A 64 9.42 17.97 -1.30
CA ILE A 64 10.17 16.72 -1.10
C ILE A 64 9.74 15.70 -2.14
N ARG A 65 8.45 15.38 -2.17
CA ARG A 65 7.75 14.57 -3.16
C ARG A 65 8.42 13.22 -3.44
N LEU A 66 8.58 12.37 -2.40
CA LEU A 66 9.25 11.07 -2.53
C LEU A 66 8.63 10.19 -3.62
N LYS A 67 7.33 10.34 -3.90
CA LYS A 67 6.65 9.61 -5.00
C LYS A 67 7.24 9.89 -6.39
N LYS A 68 7.98 10.99 -6.57
CA LYS A 68 8.69 11.33 -7.81
C LYS A 68 9.81 10.35 -8.15
N TYR A 69 10.35 9.68 -7.12
CA TYR A 69 11.47 8.76 -7.28
C TYR A 69 10.96 7.33 -7.21
N PRO A 70 11.12 6.50 -8.27
CA PRO A 70 10.51 5.18 -8.37
C PRO A 70 10.78 4.27 -7.17
N VAL A 71 12.05 4.15 -6.78
CA VAL A 71 12.48 3.27 -5.70
C VAL A 71 12.14 3.87 -4.33
N LEU A 72 12.44 5.16 -4.10
CA LEU A 72 12.18 5.81 -2.81
C LEU A 72 10.67 5.88 -2.52
N GLY A 73 9.85 6.21 -3.52
CA GLY A 73 8.40 6.19 -3.40
C GLY A 73 7.88 4.79 -3.05
N TYR A 74 8.37 3.77 -3.74
CA TYR A 74 8.02 2.37 -3.45
C TYR A 74 8.43 1.96 -2.03
N LEU A 75 9.69 2.20 -1.64
CA LEU A 75 10.19 1.87 -0.30
C LEU A 75 9.43 2.60 0.80
N THR A 76 9.10 3.88 0.60
CA THR A 76 8.29 4.63 1.57
C THR A 76 6.96 3.93 1.81
N VAL A 77 6.28 3.50 0.76
CA VAL A 77 4.97 2.83 0.92
C VAL A 77 5.11 1.48 1.63
N ILE A 78 6.02 0.61 1.21
CA ILE A 78 6.13 -0.74 1.80
C ILE A 78 6.62 -0.72 3.25
N ILE A 79 7.49 0.23 3.62
CA ILE A 79 7.96 0.36 4.99
C ILE A 79 6.87 0.94 5.89
N PHE A 80 6.25 2.04 5.49
CA PHE A 80 5.32 2.75 6.37
C PHE A 80 3.90 2.18 6.32
N GLN A 81 3.41 1.71 5.19
CA GLN A 81 2.08 1.05 5.11
C GLN A 81 2.14 -0.46 5.36
N GLY A 82 3.31 -1.09 5.18
CA GLY A 82 3.50 -2.51 5.48
C GLY A 82 4.05 -2.72 6.89
N ALA A 83 5.36 -2.62 7.06
CA ALA A 83 6.04 -2.97 8.31
C ALA A 83 5.59 -2.14 9.50
N LEU A 84 5.54 -0.80 9.36
CA LEU A 84 5.19 0.09 10.47
C LEU A 84 3.73 -0.12 10.91
N ILE A 85 2.78 -0.20 9.98
CA ILE A 85 1.37 -0.43 10.32
C ILE A 85 1.19 -1.80 10.97
N PHE A 86 1.84 -2.84 10.43
CA PHE A 86 1.81 -4.17 11.06
C PHE A 86 2.33 -4.10 12.50
N PHE A 87 3.50 -3.46 12.73
CA PHE A 87 4.06 -3.27 14.06
C PHE A 87 3.08 -2.54 15.00
N MET A 88 2.50 -1.43 14.55
CA MET A 88 1.58 -0.62 15.36
C MET A 88 0.32 -1.41 15.74
N VAL A 89 -0.29 -2.13 14.79
CA VAL A 89 -1.49 -2.95 15.05
C VAL A 89 -1.15 -4.09 16.01
N TYR A 90 -0.04 -4.80 15.78
CA TYR A 90 0.42 -5.88 16.65
C TYR A 90 0.69 -5.38 18.07
N HIS A 91 1.44 -4.28 18.21
CA HIS A 91 1.74 -3.65 19.50
C HIS A 91 0.47 -3.18 20.22
N GLY A 92 -0.45 -2.51 19.52
CA GLY A 92 -1.67 -1.98 20.11
C GLY A 92 -2.69 -3.05 20.51
N ALA A 93 -2.66 -4.23 19.83
CA ALA A 93 -3.54 -5.36 20.14
C ALA A 93 -2.96 -6.34 21.17
N ALA A 94 -1.64 -6.32 21.40
CA ALA A 94 -0.98 -7.24 22.31
C ALA A 94 -1.25 -6.89 23.77
N ALA A 95 -1.61 -7.89 24.57
CA ALA A 95 -1.72 -7.74 26.01
C ALA A 95 -0.35 -7.32 26.59
N GLY A 96 -0.32 -6.20 27.32
CA GLY A 96 0.90 -5.66 27.90
C GLY A 96 1.77 -4.82 26.96
N LEU A 97 1.29 -4.49 25.77
CA LEU A 97 1.94 -3.58 24.81
C LEU A 97 3.40 -3.93 24.52
N GLY A 98 3.67 -5.21 24.26
CA GLY A 98 5.01 -5.71 23.93
C GLY A 98 5.57 -5.08 22.64
N LEU A 99 6.88 -4.81 22.63
CA LEU A 99 7.56 -4.26 21.44
C LEU A 99 8.05 -5.33 20.46
N GLN A 100 7.88 -6.61 20.79
CA GLN A 100 8.38 -7.73 20.02
C GLN A 100 7.34 -8.17 18.98
N ALA A 101 7.20 -7.38 17.91
CA ALA A 101 6.40 -7.81 16.76
C ALA A 101 7.16 -8.88 15.96
N PRO A 102 6.47 -9.91 15.42
CA PRO A 102 7.12 -10.95 14.63
C PRO A 102 7.65 -10.38 13.33
N LEU A 103 8.97 -10.42 13.15
CA LEU A 103 9.66 -9.92 11.97
C LEU A 103 9.12 -10.53 10.65
N PRO A 104 8.84 -11.85 10.57
CA PRO A 104 8.24 -12.42 9.35
C PRO A 104 6.88 -11.82 9.02
N GLY A 105 6.05 -11.49 10.02
CA GLY A 105 4.78 -10.79 9.82
C GLY A 105 4.97 -9.39 9.23
N MET A 106 5.92 -8.62 9.75
CA MET A 106 6.27 -7.30 9.23
C MET A 106 6.76 -7.36 7.78
N ILE A 107 7.64 -8.36 7.47
CA ILE A 107 8.15 -8.58 6.12
C ILE A 107 7.00 -8.97 5.18
N SER A 108 6.14 -9.90 5.60
CA SER A 108 4.99 -10.33 4.78
C SER A 108 4.04 -9.18 4.49
N ALA A 109 3.72 -8.35 5.49
CA ALA A 109 2.87 -7.18 5.31
C ALA A 109 3.49 -6.18 4.31
N SER A 110 4.80 -5.93 4.42
CA SER A 110 5.53 -5.08 3.47
C SER A 110 5.50 -5.64 2.05
N LEU A 111 5.70 -6.95 1.89
CA LEU A 111 5.68 -7.61 0.59
C LEU A 111 4.27 -7.65 -0.02
N LEU A 112 3.23 -7.89 0.77
CA LEU A 112 1.84 -7.84 0.29
C LEU A 112 1.48 -6.45 -0.25
N ILE A 113 1.79 -5.39 0.50
CA ILE A 113 1.64 -4.01 0.01
C ILE A 113 2.53 -3.78 -1.20
N GLY A 114 3.77 -4.27 -1.17
CA GLY A 114 4.75 -4.11 -2.26
C GLY A 114 4.32 -4.77 -3.58
N GLY A 115 3.64 -5.90 -3.51
CA GLY A 115 3.05 -6.54 -4.69
C GLY A 115 1.83 -5.79 -5.22
N PHE A 116 1.03 -5.20 -4.32
CA PHE A 116 -0.21 -4.53 -4.69
C PHE A 116 0.01 -3.08 -5.16
N TYR A 117 0.86 -2.33 -4.49
CA TYR A 117 1.04 -0.90 -4.71
C TYR A 117 1.38 -0.52 -6.16
N PRO A 118 2.34 -1.18 -6.89
CA PRO A 118 2.61 -0.85 -8.28
C PRO A 118 1.41 -1.07 -9.21
N LEU A 119 0.53 -2.03 -8.89
CA LEU A 119 -0.69 -2.28 -9.68
C LEU A 119 -1.68 -1.12 -9.55
N THR A 120 -1.73 -0.42 -8.40
CA THR A 120 -2.59 0.76 -8.21
C THR A 120 -2.12 1.97 -9.01
N GLN A 121 -0.87 2.00 -9.45
CA GLN A 121 -0.29 3.08 -10.25
C GLN A 121 -0.45 2.89 -11.75
N ILE A 122 -0.81 1.68 -12.18
CA ILE A 122 -0.74 1.29 -13.60
C ILE A 122 -1.62 2.16 -14.51
N TYR A 123 -2.79 2.60 -14.04
CA TYR A 123 -3.70 3.45 -14.80
C TYR A 123 -3.33 4.94 -14.71
N GLN A 124 -2.38 5.31 -13.86
CA GLN A 124 -1.96 6.69 -13.62
C GLN A 124 -0.71 7.09 -14.41
N HIS A 125 -0.06 6.16 -15.16
CA HIS A 125 1.20 6.42 -15.86
C HIS A 125 1.19 7.72 -16.68
N ALA A 126 0.11 7.98 -17.43
CA ALA A 126 0.00 9.16 -18.28
C ALA A 126 -0.17 10.46 -17.45
N ALA A 127 -0.91 10.39 -16.34
CA ALA A 127 -1.12 11.51 -15.43
C ALA A 127 0.15 11.85 -14.66
N ASP A 128 0.80 10.83 -14.11
CA ASP A 128 2.06 10.96 -13.36
C ASP A 128 3.18 11.53 -14.25
N ALA A 129 3.30 11.05 -15.50
CA ALA A 129 4.29 11.55 -16.44
C ALA A 129 4.10 13.05 -16.74
N ARG A 130 2.84 13.52 -16.91
CA ARG A 130 2.53 14.95 -17.10
C ARG A 130 2.89 15.81 -15.89
N ASP A 131 2.85 15.22 -14.71
CA ASP A 131 3.16 15.87 -13.43
C ASP A 131 4.64 15.69 -13.01
N GLY A 132 5.47 15.13 -13.91
CA GLY A 132 6.92 14.92 -13.68
C GLY A 132 7.21 13.84 -12.62
N VAL A 133 6.29 12.89 -12.43
CA VAL A 133 6.44 11.76 -11.51
C VAL A 133 6.74 10.50 -12.30
N ILE A 134 7.80 9.80 -11.93
CA ILE A 134 8.15 8.50 -12.52
C ILE A 134 7.99 7.46 -11.42
N THR A 135 6.93 6.67 -11.50
CA THR A 135 6.66 5.60 -10.52
C THR A 135 7.40 4.32 -10.88
N LEU A 136 7.53 3.39 -9.92
CA LEU A 136 8.12 2.07 -10.17
C LEU A 136 7.34 1.32 -11.27
N SER A 137 6.02 1.39 -11.22
CA SER A 137 5.14 0.81 -12.23
C SER A 137 5.38 1.39 -13.64
N ALA A 138 5.65 2.71 -13.74
CA ALA A 138 5.98 3.34 -15.02
C ALA A 138 7.34 2.88 -15.58
N VAL A 139 8.34 2.69 -14.71
CA VAL A 139 9.66 2.14 -15.10
C VAL A 139 9.55 0.70 -15.60
N LEU A 140 8.76 -0.13 -14.91
CA LEU A 140 8.57 -1.54 -15.27
C LEU A 140 7.67 -1.72 -16.50
N GLY A 141 6.85 -0.71 -16.82
CA GLY A 141 5.80 -0.80 -17.83
C GLY A 141 4.66 -1.75 -17.41
N TYR A 142 3.63 -1.83 -18.23
CA TYR A 142 2.42 -2.58 -17.89
C TYR A 142 2.69 -4.07 -17.58
N ARG A 143 3.36 -4.78 -18.48
CA ARG A 143 3.65 -6.22 -18.30
C ARG A 143 4.65 -6.47 -17.19
N GLY A 144 5.70 -5.65 -17.11
CA GLY A 144 6.72 -5.75 -16.08
C GLY A 144 6.15 -5.54 -14.68
N THR A 145 5.17 -4.65 -14.53
CA THR A 145 4.45 -4.44 -13.25
C THR A 145 3.74 -5.71 -12.79
N PHE A 146 3.04 -6.42 -13.68
CA PHE A 146 2.38 -7.69 -13.32
C PHE A 146 3.39 -8.79 -12.97
N ILE A 147 4.50 -8.89 -13.70
CA ILE A 147 5.58 -9.86 -13.37
C ILE A 147 6.16 -9.54 -12.00
N PHE A 148 6.55 -8.30 -11.77
CA PHE A 148 7.09 -7.84 -10.49
C PHE A 148 6.14 -8.13 -9.34
N SER A 149 4.87 -7.72 -9.46
CA SER A 149 3.85 -7.97 -8.45
C SER A 149 3.65 -9.47 -8.19
N GLY A 150 3.63 -10.30 -9.23
CA GLY A 150 3.53 -11.74 -9.09
C GLY A 150 4.71 -12.37 -8.33
N ILE A 151 5.94 -11.92 -8.60
CA ILE A 151 7.13 -12.37 -7.87
C ILE A 151 7.07 -11.94 -6.41
N VAL A 152 6.76 -10.67 -6.15
CA VAL A 152 6.69 -10.13 -4.79
C VAL A 152 5.59 -10.83 -3.98
N TYR A 153 4.42 -11.08 -4.56
CA TYR A 153 3.38 -11.90 -3.92
C TYR A 153 3.83 -13.33 -3.63
N GLY A 154 4.53 -13.98 -4.59
CA GLY A 154 5.08 -15.32 -4.38
C GLY A 154 6.02 -15.36 -3.17
N ILE A 155 6.92 -14.37 -3.04
CA ILE A 155 7.82 -14.24 -1.89
C ILE A 155 7.02 -13.96 -0.60
N ALA A 156 6.02 -13.08 -0.65
CA ALA A 156 5.16 -12.79 0.50
C ALA A 156 4.46 -14.05 1.03
N PHE A 157 3.89 -14.84 0.13
CA PHE A 157 3.25 -16.11 0.49
C PHE A 157 4.25 -17.13 1.06
N ALA A 158 5.46 -17.23 0.50
CA ALA A 158 6.50 -18.11 1.02
C ALA A 158 6.92 -17.74 2.45
N VAL A 159 7.16 -16.44 2.70
CA VAL A 159 7.50 -15.94 4.04
C VAL A 159 6.36 -16.19 5.03
N LEU A 160 5.11 -15.93 4.61
CA LEU A 160 3.94 -16.15 5.45
C LEU A 160 3.73 -17.64 5.76
N ALA A 161 3.90 -18.51 4.75
CA ALA A 161 3.81 -19.96 4.94
C ALA A 161 4.86 -20.47 5.93
N LEU A 162 6.11 -20.00 5.82
CA LEU A 162 7.17 -20.34 6.77
C LEU A 162 6.83 -19.82 8.18
N PHE A 163 6.29 -18.62 8.30
CA PHE A 163 5.89 -18.07 9.58
C PHE A 163 4.82 -18.93 10.26
N PHE A 164 3.74 -19.25 9.57
CA PHE A 164 2.67 -20.10 10.10
C PHE A 164 3.13 -21.53 10.40
N GLN A 165 4.05 -22.07 9.59
CA GLN A 165 4.62 -23.39 9.86
C GLN A 165 5.48 -23.40 11.14
N ILE A 166 6.30 -22.38 11.36
CA ILE A 166 7.13 -22.26 12.57
C ILE A 166 6.28 -22.00 13.80
N SER A 167 5.20 -21.23 13.66
CA SER A 167 4.25 -20.92 14.76
C SER A 167 3.28 -22.08 15.04
N MET A 168 3.34 -23.19 14.27
CA MET A 168 2.40 -24.33 14.36
C MET A 168 0.93 -23.96 14.07
N GLU A 169 0.70 -22.83 13.38
CA GLU A 169 -0.62 -22.27 13.05
C GLU A 169 -1.00 -22.60 11.59
N ILE A 170 -0.94 -23.87 11.23
CA ILE A 170 -1.16 -24.32 9.85
C ILE A 170 -2.62 -24.12 9.39
N LYS A 171 -3.58 -24.16 10.30
CA LYS A 171 -5.00 -23.91 9.99
C LYS A 171 -5.22 -22.47 9.49
N GLU A 172 -4.59 -21.52 10.16
CA GLU A 172 -4.65 -20.09 9.83
C GLU A 172 -4.05 -19.84 8.44
N LEU A 173 -2.98 -20.55 8.08
CA LEU A 173 -2.42 -20.50 6.72
C LEU A 173 -3.44 -20.94 5.67
N TRP A 174 -4.15 -22.06 5.89
CA TRP A 174 -5.16 -22.54 4.95
C TRP A 174 -6.36 -21.61 4.85
N VAL A 175 -6.80 -21.03 5.97
CA VAL A 175 -7.84 -20.00 5.98
C VAL A 175 -7.41 -18.81 5.14
N PHE A 176 -6.21 -18.27 5.42
CA PHE A 176 -5.66 -17.15 4.65
C PHE A 176 -5.54 -17.49 3.16
N ALA A 177 -4.97 -18.65 2.81
CA ALA A 177 -4.83 -19.08 1.43
C ALA A 177 -6.18 -19.17 0.71
N THR A 178 -7.22 -19.65 1.38
CA THR A 178 -8.57 -19.76 0.82
C THR A 178 -9.14 -18.37 0.48
N PHE A 179 -9.00 -17.40 1.38
CA PHE A 179 -9.43 -16.02 1.11
C PHE A 179 -8.61 -15.34 0.01
N MET A 180 -7.37 -15.78 -0.21
CA MET A 180 -6.53 -15.23 -1.29
C MET A 180 -6.84 -15.83 -2.67
N VAL A 181 -7.57 -16.94 -2.77
CA VAL A 181 -7.92 -17.55 -4.07
C VAL A 181 -8.61 -16.56 -5.02
N PRO A 182 -9.67 -15.83 -4.62
CA PRO A 182 -10.31 -14.86 -5.51
C PRO A 182 -9.35 -13.77 -6.01
N VAL A 183 -8.46 -13.29 -5.13
CA VAL A 183 -7.45 -12.28 -5.46
C VAL A 183 -6.48 -12.80 -6.51
N ILE A 184 -5.96 -14.03 -6.32
CA ILE A 184 -5.03 -14.68 -7.24
C ILE A 184 -5.69 -14.93 -8.60
N VAL A 185 -6.92 -15.44 -8.61
CA VAL A 185 -7.68 -15.70 -9.84
C VAL A 185 -7.90 -14.41 -10.61
N TYR A 186 -8.33 -13.36 -9.94
CA TYR A 186 -8.58 -12.08 -10.60
C TYR A 186 -7.28 -11.41 -11.06
N PHE A 187 -6.20 -11.50 -10.29
CA PHE A 187 -4.87 -11.04 -10.69
C PHE A 187 -4.41 -11.72 -11.99
N ARG A 188 -4.51 -13.05 -12.07
CA ARG A 188 -4.16 -13.81 -13.28
C ARG A 188 -5.03 -13.42 -14.49
N TYR A 189 -6.32 -13.21 -14.26
CA TYR A 189 -7.23 -12.74 -15.30
C TYR A 189 -6.83 -11.36 -15.83
N CYS A 190 -6.55 -10.38 -14.96
CA CYS A 190 -6.07 -9.06 -15.34
C CYS A 190 -4.73 -9.13 -16.08
N ALA A 191 -3.77 -9.91 -15.53
CA ALA A 191 -2.47 -10.12 -16.17
C ALA A 191 -2.63 -10.68 -17.60
N GLY A 192 -3.47 -11.69 -17.81
CA GLY A 192 -3.74 -12.26 -19.13
C GLY A 192 -4.36 -11.26 -20.10
N LYS A 193 -5.24 -10.38 -19.62
CA LYS A 193 -5.82 -9.31 -20.45
C LYS A 193 -4.79 -8.25 -20.84
N VAL A 194 -3.99 -7.79 -19.89
CA VAL A 194 -2.94 -6.79 -20.13
C VAL A 194 -1.83 -7.36 -21.02
N TRP A 195 -1.57 -8.68 -20.93
CA TRP A 195 -0.61 -9.34 -21.82
C TRP A 195 -1.01 -9.25 -23.30
N ARG A 196 -2.31 -9.43 -23.56
CA ARG A 196 -2.87 -9.34 -24.93
C ARG A 196 -3.05 -7.89 -25.39
N ASN A 197 -3.47 -7.00 -24.48
CA ASN A 197 -3.70 -5.59 -24.78
C ASN A 197 -3.35 -4.71 -23.57
N PRO A 198 -2.21 -3.98 -23.58
CA PRO A 198 -1.81 -3.10 -22.49
C PRO A 198 -2.84 -2.02 -22.10
N ALA A 199 -3.70 -1.60 -23.04
CA ALA A 199 -4.76 -0.62 -22.75
C ALA A 199 -5.83 -1.16 -21.77
N ARG A 200 -5.83 -2.46 -21.46
CA ARG A 200 -6.68 -3.06 -20.42
C ARG A 200 -6.15 -2.87 -19.00
N ALA A 201 -4.97 -2.27 -18.85
CA ALA A 201 -4.46 -1.80 -17.56
C ALA A 201 -5.16 -0.49 -17.15
N ASP A 202 -6.46 -0.54 -16.93
CA ASP A 202 -7.34 0.60 -16.71
C ASP A 202 -7.80 0.71 -15.24
N PHE A 203 -8.37 1.87 -14.92
CA PHE A 203 -8.94 2.15 -13.60
C PHE A 203 -9.99 1.12 -13.16
N GLY A 204 -10.87 0.68 -14.07
CA GLY A 204 -11.95 -0.24 -13.73
C GLY A 204 -11.44 -1.62 -13.28
N HIS A 205 -10.43 -2.17 -13.97
CA HIS A 205 -9.81 -3.44 -13.58
C HIS A 205 -9.06 -3.32 -12.25
N THR A 206 -8.33 -2.21 -12.03
CA THR A 206 -7.62 -1.97 -10.78
C THR A 206 -8.58 -1.81 -9.60
N MET A 207 -9.69 -1.09 -9.77
CA MET A 207 -10.68 -0.91 -8.68
C MET A 207 -11.40 -2.21 -8.33
N ARG A 208 -11.69 -3.07 -9.30
CA ARG A 208 -12.25 -4.40 -9.02
C ARG A 208 -11.25 -5.27 -8.26
N MET A 209 -9.95 -5.17 -8.59
CA MET A 209 -8.92 -5.90 -7.86
C MET A 209 -8.82 -5.39 -6.42
N ASN A 210 -8.89 -4.08 -6.18
CA ASN A 210 -8.98 -3.51 -4.85
C ASN A 210 -10.17 -4.08 -4.07
N LEU A 211 -11.37 -4.06 -4.66
CA LEU A 211 -12.58 -4.55 -4.01
C LEU A 211 -12.52 -6.04 -3.65
N ILE A 212 -11.88 -6.86 -4.49
CA ILE A 212 -11.73 -8.31 -4.23
C ILE A 212 -10.67 -8.57 -3.15
N SER A 213 -9.68 -7.67 -3.00
CA SER A 213 -8.57 -7.82 -2.04
C SER A 213 -8.85 -7.17 -0.67
N SER A 214 -9.89 -6.37 -0.54
CA SER A 214 -10.33 -5.75 0.72
C SER A 214 -11.41 -6.56 1.43
#